data_5437056b733a6a0b70fa11b532c48a42
#
_entry.id   5437056b733a6a0b70fa11b532c48a42
#
_cell.length_a   1.000
_cell.length_b   1.000
_cell.length_c   1.000
_cell.angle_alpha   90.00
_cell.angle_beta   90.00
_cell.angle_gamma   90.00
#
_symmetry.space_group_name_H-M   'P 1'
#
loop_
_entity.id
_entity.type
_entity.pdbx_description
1 polymer ?
#
loop_
_entity_poly.entity_id
_entity_poly.type
_entity_poly.pdbx_seq_one_letter_code
_entity_poly.pdbx_strand_id
1 'polypeptide(L)'
;MSGVDLGIIDMEKYPLEGFHRDEQNILRDLYTEYISMNETLPLNYEEWLIMNNFGILPDTQESLYERKITKRSIAENKRRFINTVRKGDILITGRGIGGLIGHAAIMTTDSWVLEMRGGEEWQNGIRDNNRQVKKDKWFDEHSSDWTTVYRCNDGIAARDAAVWADHTYYNPSGGTKKTKHITYKITPDIWSTNPSYCSKLVIQAYYFGTGNKKVVMDLSLIGRVIVPTTIPNYFLSPYALVNKGKY
;
A
#
# COMPACT_ATOMS: atom_id res chain seq x y z
N MET A 1 -19.58 16.59 1.54
CA MET A 1 -18.44 17.31 2.21
C MET A 1 -17.22 17.11 1.33
N SER A 2 -16.63 18.20 0.81
CA SER A 2 -15.55 18.03 -0.18
C SER A 2 -14.26 17.56 0.49
N GLY A 3 -13.36 16.92 -0.29
CA GLY A 3 -12.05 16.51 0.23
C GLY A 3 -11.22 17.68 0.78
N VAL A 4 -11.47 18.87 0.30
CA VAL A 4 -10.85 20.12 0.81
C VAL A 4 -11.39 20.47 2.20
N ASP A 5 -12.72 20.41 2.40
CA ASP A 5 -13.33 20.69 3.71
C ASP A 5 -12.87 19.71 4.79
N LEU A 6 -12.56 18.49 4.39
CA LEU A 6 -12.02 17.44 5.27
C LEU A 6 -10.50 17.55 5.51
N GLY A 7 -9.82 18.49 4.85
CA GLY A 7 -8.35 18.63 4.92
C GLY A 7 -7.58 17.49 4.25
N ILE A 8 -8.24 16.70 3.41
CA ILE A 8 -7.60 15.59 2.65
C ILE A 8 -6.86 16.14 1.43
N ILE A 9 -7.47 17.12 0.74
CA ILE A 9 -6.95 17.73 -0.47
C ILE A 9 -6.38 19.10 -0.17
N ASP A 10 -5.13 19.31 -0.55
CA ASP A 10 -4.48 20.59 -0.65
C ASP A 10 -4.59 21.10 -2.11
N MET A 11 -5.44 22.09 -2.35
CA MET A 11 -5.73 22.60 -3.70
C MET A 11 -4.52 23.22 -4.40
N GLU A 12 -3.49 23.65 -3.66
CA GLU A 12 -2.27 24.17 -4.26
C GLU A 12 -1.42 23.06 -4.87
N LYS A 13 -1.48 21.86 -4.30
CA LYS A 13 -0.69 20.69 -4.73
C LYS A 13 -1.47 19.74 -5.62
N TYR A 14 -2.76 19.57 -5.38
CA TYR A 14 -3.67 18.76 -6.19
C TYR A 14 -4.89 19.60 -6.59
N PRO A 15 -4.75 20.40 -7.67
CA PRO A 15 -5.80 21.29 -8.14
C PRO A 15 -6.98 20.53 -8.76
N LEU A 16 -8.11 21.22 -8.91
CA LEU A 16 -9.35 20.64 -9.45
C LEU A 16 -9.17 19.97 -10.81
N GLU A 17 -8.33 20.52 -11.68
CA GLU A 17 -8.01 19.92 -13.00
C GLU A 17 -7.31 18.56 -12.85
N GLY A 18 -6.47 18.42 -11.84
CA GLY A 18 -5.83 17.13 -11.50
C GLY A 18 -6.86 16.08 -11.10
N PHE A 19 -7.78 16.47 -10.21
CA PHE A 19 -8.88 15.59 -9.80
C PHE A 19 -9.79 15.21 -10.99
N HIS A 20 -10.23 16.17 -11.79
CA HIS A 20 -11.08 15.88 -12.96
C HIS A 20 -10.40 14.95 -13.96
N ARG A 21 -9.10 15.11 -14.19
CA ARG A 21 -8.34 14.21 -15.04
C ARG A 21 -8.34 12.78 -14.50
N ASP A 22 -8.06 12.61 -13.20
CA ASP A 22 -8.01 11.30 -12.57
C ASP A 22 -9.43 10.68 -12.48
N GLU A 23 -10.45 11.51 -12.23
CA GLU A 23 -11.84 11.07 -12.22
C GLU A 23 -12.28 10.51 -13.58
N GLN A 24 -11.98 11.24 -14.67
CA GLN A 24 -12.34 10.82 -16.03
C GLN A 24 -11.54 9.60 -16.50
N ASN A 25 -10.29 9.49 -16.10
CA ASN A 25 -9.41 8.47 -16.63
C ASN A 25 -9.48 7.14 -15.88
N ILE A 26 -9.80 7.15 -14.56
CA ILE A 26 -9.68 5.93 -13.78
C ILE A 26 -10.61 5.85 -12.54
N LEU A 27 -10.86 6.96 -11.80
CA LEU A 27 -11.58 6.83 -10.53
C LEU A 27 -13.01 6.35 -10.69
N ARG A 28 -13.71 6.76 -11.76
CA ARG A 28 -15.06 6.28 -12.08
C ARG A 28 -15.10 4.80 -12.40
N ASP A 29 -14.11 4.31 -13.13
CA ASP A 29 -14.01 2.89 -13.50
C ASP A 29 -13.74 2.03 -12.27
N LEU A 30 -12.82 2.46 -11.40
CA LEU A 30 -12.53 1.77 -10.14
C LEU A 30 -13.72 1.78 -9.17
N TYR A 31 -14.48 2.87 -9.13
CA TYR A 31 -15.72 2.91 -8.34
C TYR A 31 -16.78 1.96 -8.92
N THR A 32 -16.91 1.90 -10.24
CA THR A 32 -17.82 0.96 -10.90
C THR A 32 -17.44 -0.48 -10.57
N GLU A 33 -16.15 -0.80 -10.59
CA GLU A 33 -15.65 -2.09 -10.12
C GLU A 33 -16.02 -2.32 -8.64
N TYR A 34 -15.78 -1.34 -7.77
CA TYR A 34 -16.11 -1.43 -6.35
C TYR A 34 -17.59 -1.73 -6.09
N ILE A 35 -18.53 -1.02 -6.75
CA ILE A 35 -19.96 -1.25 -6.56
C ILE A 35 -20.42 -2.60 -7.12
N SER A 36 -19.83 -3.06 -8.23
CA SER A 36 -20.17 -4.37 -8.81
C SER A 36 -19.81 -5.53 -7.88
N MET A 37 -18.91 -5.30 -6.95
CA MET A 37 -18.38 -6.29 -6.01
C MET A 37 -19.03 -6.22 -4.63
N ASN A 38 -19.76 -5.14 -4.29
CA ASN A 38 -20.34 -4.91 -2.97
C ASN A 38 -21.86 -4.81 -3.06
N GLU A 39 -22.53 -5.97 -3.17
CA GLU A 39 -23.99 -6.03 -3.41
C GLU A 39 -24.86 -5.56 -2.24
N THR A 40 -24.35 -5.54 -1.00
CA THR A 40 -25.23 -5.38 0.17
C THR A 40 -25.32 -3.97 0.75
N LEU A 41 -24.33 -3.11 0.65
CA LEU A 41 -24.37 -1.66 1.03
C LEU A 41 -23.07 -0.99 0.58
N PRO A 42 -22.89 -0.71 -0.70
CA PRO A 42 -21.71 -0.03 -1.17
C PRO A 42 -21.68 1.41 -0.64
N LEU A 43 -20.49 1.91 -0.35
CA LEU A 43 -20.30 3.34 -0.11
C LEU A 43 -20.75 4.12 -1.36
N ASN A 44 -21.31 5.29 -1.19
CA ASN A 44 -21.52 6.18 -2.32
C ASN A 44 -20.16 6.68 -2.86
N TYR A 45 -20.18 7.32 -4.02
CA TYR A 45 -18.94 7.72 -4.69
C TYR A 45 -18.05 8.66 -3.86
N GLU A 46 -18.64 9.61 -3.17
CA GLU A 46 -17.91 10.56 -2.32
C GLU A 46 -17.28 9.82 -1.11
N GLU A 47 -18.02 8.97 -0.44
CA GLU A 47 -17.53 8.17 0.68
C GLU A 47 -16.40 7.23 0.24
N TRP A 48 -16.53 6.65 -0.96
CA TRP A 48 -15.49 5.82 -1.55
C TRP A 48 -14.22 6.61 -1.88
N LEU A 49 -14.35 7.83 -2.43
CA LEU A 49 -13.23 8.74 -2.66
C LEU A 49 -12.52 9.08 -1.35
N ILE A 50 -13.28 9.44 -0.31
CA ILE A 50 -12.75 9.75 1.02
C ILE A 50 -12.00 8.54 1.57
N MET A 51 -12.59 7.35 1.53
CA MET A 51 -11.95 6.11 1.97
C MET A 51 -10.61 5.87 1.27
N ASN A 52 -10.55 6.15 -0.02
CA ASN A 52 -9.36 5.97 -0.86
C ASN A 52 -8.43 7.18 -0.92
N ASN A 53 -8.62 8.17 -0.03
CA ASN A 53 -7.84 9.41 -0.01
C ASN A 53 -7.77 10.09 -1.38
N PHE A 54 -8.87 10.06 -2.13
CA PHE A 54 -8.97 10.62 -3.50
C PHE A 54 -7.91 10.09 -4.48
N GLY A 55 -7.28 8.95 -4.19
CA GLY A 55 -6.20 8.39 -5.01
C GLY A 55 -4.87 9.14 -4.92
N ILE A 56 -4.71 10.02 -3.96
CA ILE A 56 -3.50 10.82 -3.74
C ILE A 56 -2.74 10.37 -2.49
N LEU A 57 -1.43 10.60 -2.48
CA LEU A 57 -0.59 10.38 -1.31
C LEU A 57 -0.77 11.54 -0.31
N PRO A 58 -0.93 11.29 0.99
CA PRO A 58 -1.29 12.33 1.94
C PRO A 58 -0.16 13.35 2.19
N ASP A 59 1.09 12.97 2.03
CA ASP A 59 2.27 13.81 2.28
C ASP A 59 2.62 14.69 1.07
N THR A 60 2.61 14.14 -0.13
CA THR A 60 2.99 14.85 -1.36
C THR A 60 1.81 15.40 -2.13
N GLN A 61 0.61 14.90 -1.87
CA GLN A 61 -0.61 15.17 -2.64
C GLN A 61 -0.50 14.72 -4.11
N GLU A 62 0.48 13.89 -4.42
CA GLU A 62 0.63 13.34 -5.77
C GLU A 62 -0.38 12.24 -6.03
N SER A 63 -1.06 12.31 -7.16
CA SER A 63 -1.91 11.23 -7.64
C SER A 63 -1.08 9.96 -7.91
N LEU A 64 -1.60 8.80 -7.54
CA LEU A 64 -1.01 7.51 -7.91
C LEU A 64 -1.09 7.25 -9.42
N TYR A 65 -1.97 7.94 -10.13
CA TYR A 65 -2.24 7.75 -11.55
C TYR A 65 -1.57 8.79 -12.44
N GLU A 66 -1.16 9.92 -11.87
CA GLU A 66 -0.48 10.96 -12.65
C GLU A 66 0.94 10.50 -13.02
N ARG A 67 1.14 10.20 -14.30
CA ARG A 67 2.47 10.05 -14.85
C ARG A 67 3.07 11.45 -15.09
N LYS A 68 3.82 11.97 -14.15
CA LYS A 68 4.74 13.07 -14.47
C LYS A 68 5.73 12.54 -15.50
N ILE A 69 5.72 13.14 -16.70
CA ILE A 69 6.70 12.84 -17.74
C ILE A 69 8.07 13.15 -17.15
N THR A 70 8.76 12.13 -16.64
CA THR A 70 10.16 12.28 -16.27
C THR A 70 11.00 12.00 -17.51
N LYS A 71 12.03 12.81 -17.73
CA LYS A 71 13.01 12.59 -18.81
C LYS A 71 13.84 11.31 -18.59
N ARG A 72 13.52 10.53 -17.56
CA ARG A 72 14.29 9.34 -17.17
C ARG A 72 13.73 8.09 -17.83
N SER A 73 14.63 7.24 -18.29
CA SER A 73 14.26 5.92 -18.80
C SER A 73 13.80 4.99 -17.66
N ILE A 74 13.01 3.95 -18.00
CA ILE A 74 12.62 2.88 -17.07
C ILE A 74 13.87 2.25 -16.44
N ALA A 75 14.93 2.02 -17.22
CA ALA A 75 16.18 1.45 -16.72
C ALA A 75 16.87 2.34 -15.66
N GLU A 76 16.85 3.65 -15.85
CA GLU A 76 17.39 4.60 -14.87
C GLU A 76 16.54 4.62 -13.59
N ASN A 77 15.21 4.63 -13.71
CA ASN A 77 14.32 4.54 -12.56
C ASN A 77 14.51 3.23 -11.80
N LYS A 78 14.64 2.10 -12.50
CA LYS A 78 14.94 0.79 -11.90
C LYS A 78 16.25 0.83 -11.10
N ARG A 79 17.30 1.38 -11.69
CA ARG A 79 18.61 1.50 -11.00
C ARG A 79 18.49 2.35 -9.74
N ARG A 80 17.80 3.48 -9.80
CA ARG A 80 17.56 4.35 -8.63
C ARG A 80 16.74 3.64 -7.57
N PHE A 81 15.64 3.00 -7.93
CA PHE A 81 14.82 2.19 -7.03
C PHE A 81 15.66 1.14 -6.30
N ILE A 82 16.39 0.29 -7.05
CA ILE A 82 17.24 -0.76 -6.51
C ILE A 82 18.27 -0.22 -5.50
N ASN A 83 18.85 0.95 -5.78
CA ASN A 83 19.84 1.59 -4.90
C ASN A 83 19.22 2.28 -3.69
N THR A 84 17.93 2.61 -3.73
CA THR A 84 17.24 3.33 -2.67
C THR A 84 16.63 2.39 -1.63
N VAL A 85 15.94 1.33 -2.08
CA VAL A 85 15.13 0.48 -1.18
C VAL A 85 15.99 -0.31 -0.21
N ARG A 86 15.53 -0.41 1.03
CA ARG A 86 16.16 -1.12 2.14
C ARG A 86 15.14 -1.90 2.95
N LYS A 87 15.63 -2.81 3.77
CA LYS A 87 14.83 -3.60 4.71
C LYS A 87 13.90 -2.71 5.53
N GLY A 88 12.61 -3.05 5.56
CA GLY A 88 11.55 -2.32 6.23
C GLY A 88 10.89 -1.23 5.38
N ASP A 89 11.44 -0.85 4.22
CA ASP A 89 10.77 0.11 3.35
C ASP A 89 9.40 -0.40 2.90
N ILE A 90 8.46 0.52 2.80
CA ILE A 90 7.11 0.30 2.31
C ILE A 90 7.05 0.80 0.87
N LEU A 91 6.51 -0.03 -0.02
CA LEU A 91 6.33 0.28 -1.42
C LEU A 91 4.84 0.50 -1.68
N ILE A 92 4.47 1.62 -2.29
CA ILE A 92 3.09 1.91 -2.69
C ILE A 92 3.07 2.17 -4.20
N THR A 93 2.22 1.43 -4.93
CA THR A 93 2.05 1.57 -6.37
C THR A 93 0.61 1.90 -6.75
N GLY A 94 0.38 2.37 -7.99
CA GLY A 94 -0.93 2.83 -8.45
C GLY A 94 -1.97 1.72 -8.67
N ARG A 95 -1.55 0.50 -8.96
CA ARG A 95 -2.47 -0.60 -9.23
C ARG A 95 -3.17 -1.09 -7.97
N GLY A 96 -4.49 -1.03 -7.96
CA GLY A 96 -5.34 -1.54 -6.89
C GLY A 96 -6.16 -2.75 -7.33
N ILE A 97 -6.79 -3.41 -6.37
CA ILE A 97 -7.71 -4.54 -6.58
C ILE A 97 -8.92 -4.35 -5.67
N GLY A 98 -10.09 -4.72 -6.19
CA GLY A 98 -11.31 -4.70 -5.40
C GLY A 98 -11.83 -3.31 -5.04
N GLY A 99 -11.58 -2.33 -5.90
CA GLY A 99 -11.97 -0.94 -5.67
C GLY A 99 -11.15 -0.23 -4.59
N LEU A 100 -10.04 -0.83 -4.11
CA LEU A 100 -9.04 -0.12 -3.32
C LEU A 100 -8.02 0.50 -4.25
N ILE A 101 -7.72 1.77 -4.01
CA ILE A 101 -6.72 2.49 -4.80
C ILE A 101 -5.33 2.16 -4.27
N GLY A 102 -4.50 1.63 -5.17
CA GLY A 102 -3.12 1.30 -4.90
C GLY A 102 -2.88 -0.13 -4.41
N HIS A 103 -1.61 -0.49 -4.40
CA HIS A 103 -1.08 -1.74 -3.87
C HIS A 103 0.09 -1.44 -2.94
N ALA A 104 0.26 -2.24 -1.90
CA ALA A 104 1.33 -2.06 -0.91
C ALA A 104 2.15 -3.32 -0.73
N ALA A 105 3.45 -3.15 -0.48
CA ALA A 105 4.39 -4.20 -0.19
C ALA A 105 5.43 -3.74 0.84
N ILE A 106 6.16 -4.68 1.44
CA ILE A 106 7.24 -4.39 2.39
C ILE A 106 8.53 -5.09 1.99
N MET A 107 9.65 -4.39 2.15
CA MET A 107 10.99 -4.97 2.00
C MET A 107 11.32 -5.83 3.22
N THR A 108 11.40 -7.15 3.08
CA THR A 108 11.81 -8.05 4.18
C THR A 108 13.31 -8.08 4.37
N THR A 109 14.06 -7.83 3.30
CA THR A 109 15.51 -7.61 3.30
C THR A 109 15.86 -6.49 2.31
N ASP A 110 17.13 -6.13 2.19
CA ASP A 110 17.57 -5.16 1.17
C ASP A 110 17.39 -5.66 -0.28
N SER A 111 17.01 -6.92 -0.47
CA SER A 111 16.90 -7.56 -1.77
C SER A 111 15.54 -8.17 -2.08
N TRP A 112 14.69 -8.38 -1.07
CA TRP A 112 13.44 -9.10 -1.21
C TRP A 112 12.23 -8.27 -0.78
N VAL A 113 11.20 -8.31 -1.60
CA VAL A 113 9.89 -7.70 -1.38
C VAL A 113 8.90 -8.79 -1.02
N LEU A 114 8.17 -8.62 0.07
CA LEU A 114 7.02 -9.44 0.47
C LEU A 114 5.73 -8.69 0.16
N GLU A 115 4.80 -9.39 -0.48
CA GLU A 115 3.49 -8.84 -0.82
C GLU A 115 2.38 -9.89 -0.77
N MET A 116 1.16 -9.42 -0.63
CA MET A 116 -0.07 -10.13 -0.97
C MET A 116 -0.50 -9.64 -2.36
N ARG A 117 -0.25 -10.45 -3.40
CA ARG A 117 -0.37 -9.99 -4.79
C ARG A 117 -1.78 -9.55 -5.21
N GLY A 118 -2.80 -10.19 -4.61
CA GLY A 118 -4.18 -10.02 -5.03
C GLY A 118 -4.52 -10.75 -6.33
N GLY A 119 -5.64 -10.39 -6.95
CA GLY A 119 -6.14 -10.95 -8.19
C GLY A 119 -7.66 -10.76 -8.31
N GLU A 120 -8.23 -11.03 -9.48
CA GLU A 120 -9.65 -10.81 -9.80
C GLU A 120 -10.59 -11.58 -8.87
N GLU A 121 -10.23 -12.80 -8.47
CA GLU A 121 -11.02 -13.67 -7.58
C GLU A 121 -10.91 -13.37 -6.09
N TRP A 122 -10.46 -12.17 -5.72
CA TRP A 122 -10.17 -11.80 -4.33
C TRP A 122 -11.36 -11.97 -3.37
N GLN A 123 -12.59 -11.80 -3.84
CA GLN A 123 -13.82 -11.93 -3.03
C GLN A 123 -14.02 -13.36 -2.53
N ASN A 124 -13.72 -14.35 -3.37
CA ASN A 124 -13.82 -15.77 -3.04
C ASN A 124 -12.64 -16.25 -2.19
N GLY A 125 -11.60 -15.44 -2.11
CA GLY A 125 -10.35 -15.77 -1.45
C GLY A 125 -9.38 -16.49 -2.39
N ILE A 126 -8.23 -15.87 -2.66
CA ILE A 126 -7.17 -16.47 -3.48
C ILE A 126 -6.19 -17.17 -2.56
N ARG A 127 -6.18 -18.51 -2.60
CA ARG A 127 -5.30 -19.31 -1.78
C ARG A 127 -3.83 -19.07 -2.14
N ASP A 128 -2.95 -19.16 -1.13
CA ASP A 128 -1.49 -19.12 -1.33
C ASP A 128 -0.98 -17.86 -2.06
N ASN A 129 -1.55 -16.71 -1.77
CA ASN A 129 -1.33 -15.48 -2.52
C ASN A 129 -0.13 -14.65 -2.03
N ASN A 130 0.38 -14.93 -0.83
CA ASN A 130 1.60 -14.31 -0.31
C ASN A 130 2.82 -14.78 -1.08
N ARG A 131 3.73 -13.86 -1.40
CA ARG A 131 5.00 -14.20 -2.07
C ARG A 131 6.13 -13.27 -1.68
N GLN A 132 7.36 -13.77 -1.80
CA GLN A 132 8.56 -12.93 -1.84
C GLN A 132 9.17 -12.99 -3.24
N VAL A 133 9.54 -11.82 -3.75
CA VAL A 133 10.24 -11.67 -5.04
C VAL A 133 11.44 -10.75 -4.89
N LYS A 134 12.43 -10.90 -5.75
CA LYS A 134 13.56 -9.97 -5.79
C LYS A 134 13.09 -8.57 -6.18
N LYS A 135 13.66 -7.54 -5.58
CA LYS A 135 13.29 -6.14 -5.80
C LYS A 135 13.38 -5.69 -7.25
N ASP A 136 14.34 -6.21 -8.01
CA ASP A 136 14.49 -5.93 -9.44
C ASP A 136 13.35 -6.52 -10.26
N LYS A 137 12.96 -7.77 -9.96
CA LYS A 137 11.81 -8.43 -10.59
C LYS A 137 10.49 -7.75 -10.19
N TRP A 138 10.35 -7.38 -8.91
CA TRP A 138 9.17 -6.65 -8.43
C TRP A 138 9.01 -5.32 -9.18
N PHE A 139 10.10 -4.57 -9.35
CA PHE A 139 10.07 -3.32 -10.13
C PHE A 139 9.64 -3.55 -11.58
N ASP A 140 10.17 -4.59 -12.25
CA ASP A 140 9.81 -4.89 -13.63
C ASP A 140 8.32 -5.20 -13.79
N GLU A 141 7.74 -5.93 -12.84
CA GLU A 141 6.31 -6.27 -12.83
C GLU A 141 5.40 -5.03 -12.59
N HIS A 142 5.93 -3.96 -11.98
CA HIS A 142 5.23 -2.71 -11.66
C HIS A 142 5.74 -1.50 -12.47
N SER A 143 6.55 -1.73 -13.51
CA SER A 143 7.18 -0.66 -14.30
C SER A 143 6.21 0.20 -15.12
N SER A 144 4.97 -0.28 -15.34
CA SER A 144 3.90 0.51 -15.94
C SER A 144 3.27 1.52 -14.98
N ASP A 145 3.45 1.31 -13.68
CA ASP A 145 2.87 2.11 -12.60
C ASP A 145 4.01 2.84 -11.87
N TRP A 146 3.66 3.89 -11.13
CA TRP A 146 4.61 4.52 -10.24
C TRP A 146 4.74 3.73 -8.95
N THR A 147 5.98 3.59 -8.45
CA THR A 147 6.27 3.09 -7.12
C THR A 147 6.79 4.21 -6.23
N THR A 148 6.08 4.56 -5.18
CA THR A 148 6.56 5.45 -4.13
C THR A 148 7.16 4.62 -3.01
N VAL A 149 8.37 4.98 -2.58
CA VAL A 149 9.09 4.31 -1.49
C VAL A 149 8.95 5.14 -0.22
N TYR A 150 8.45 4.54 0.85
CA TYR A 150 8.39 5.13 2.18
C TYR A 150 9.30 4.40 3.15
N ARG A 151 9.94 5.14 4.03
CA ARG A 151 10.81 4.61 5.07
C ARG A 151 10.38 5.11 6.43
N CYS A 152 10.20 4.21 7.40
CA CYS A 152 10.02 4.58 8.81
C CYS A 152 11.25 5.34 9.31
N ASN A 153 11.01 6.43 10.04
CA ASN A 153 12.10 7.28 10.58
C ASN A 153 12.92 6.57 11.67
N ASP A 154 12.45 5.45 12.19
CA ASP A 154 13.18 4.58 13.13
C ASP A 154 13.61 3.29 12.42
N GLY A 155 14.92 3.15 12.19
CA GLY A 155 15.49 1.98 11.51
C GLY A 155 15.37 0.67 12.30
N ILE A 156 15.23 0.73 13.63
CA ILE A 156 15.00 -0.47 14.45
C ILE A 156 13.56 -0.94 14.25
N ALA A 157 12.59 -0.04 14.31
CA ALA A 157 11.19 -0.37 14.04
C ALA A 157 11.00 -0.93 12.61
N ALA A 158 11.65 -0.32 11.62
CA ALA A 158 11.62 -0.80 10.24
C ALA A 158 12.16 -2.24 10.10
N ARG A 159 13.31 -2.52 10.74
CA ARG A 159 13.92 -3.86 10.75
C ARG A 159 13.00 -4.88 11.45
N ASP A 160 12.47 -4.52 12.60
CA ASP A 160 11.65 -5.43 13.41
C ASP A 160 10.33 -5.74 12.71
N ALA A 161 9.68 -4.75 12.06
CA ALA A 161 8.52 -4.93 11.20
C ALA A 161 8.81 -5.89 10.03
N ALA A 162 9.95 -5.70 9.35
CA ALA A 162 10.37 -6.56 8.24
C ALA A 162 10.59 -8.02 8.67
N VAL A 163 11.20 -8.25 9.84
CA VAL A 163 11.41 -9.59 10.41
C VAL A 163 10.06 -10.23 10.74
N TRP A 164 9.18 -9.49 11.40
CA TRP A 164 7.84 -9.99 11.74
C TRP A 164 7.04 -10.36 10.49
N ALA A 165 7.09 -9.51 9.45
CA ALA A 165 6.42 -9.77 8.18
C ALA A 165 6.93 -11.07 7.54
N ASP A 166 8.25 -11.26 7.46
CA ASP A 166 8.86 -12.46 6.91
C ASP A 166 8.44 -13.72 7.68
N HIS A 167 8.55 -13.68 9.02
CA HIS A 167 8.26 -14.83 9.87
C HIS A 167 6.77 -15.17 9.91
N THR A 168 5.90 -14.18 9.85
CA THR A 168 4.45 -14.39 9.95
C THR A 168 3.82 -14.76 8.61
N TYR A 169 4.29 -14.13 7.54
CA TYR A 169 3.67 -14.22 6.23
C TYR A 169 4.42 -15.09 5.21
N TYR A 170 5.65 -15.50 5.49
CA TYR A 170 6.44 -16.27 4.53
C TYR A 170 7.08 -17.52 5.13
N ASN A 171 7.99 -17.36 6.10
CA ASN A 171 8.65 -18.50 6.76
C ASN A 171 9.00 -18.17 8.23
N PRO A 172 8.39 -18.86 9.21
CA PRO A 172 8.66 -18.61 10.64
C PRO A 172 10.11 -18.77 11.07
N SER A 173 10.90 -19.54 10.31
CA SER A 173 12.33 -19.76 10.58
C SER A 173 13.22 -18.73 9.88
N GLY A 174 12.67 -17.76 9.13
CA GLY A 174 13.42 -16.80 8.33
C GLY A 174 14.16 -17.44 7.13
N GLY A 175 13.77 -18.65 6.74
CA GLY A 175 14.37 -19.36 5.62
C GLY A 175 13.85 -18.87 4.26
N THR A 176 14.58 -19.19 3.21
CA THR A 176 14.26 -18.73 1.83
C THR A 176 13.10 -19.47 1.17
N LYS A 177 12.68 -20.61 1.72
CA LYS A 177 11.56 -21.40 1.21
C LYS A 177 10.26 -20.97 1.87
N LYS A 178 9.24 -20.67 1.08
CA LYS A 178 7.90 -20.37 1.60
C LYS A 178 7.33 -21.60 2.33
N THR A 179 6.86 -21.38 3.58
CA THR A 179 6.19 -22.38 4.41
C THR A 179 4.85 -21.89 4.96
N LYS A 180 4.56 -20.60 4.83
CA LYS A 180 3.25 -20.01 5.14
C LYS A 180 2.47 -19.82 3.84
N HIS A 181 1.19 -20.20 3.86
CA HIS A 181 0.28 -20.12 2.72
C HIS A 181 -0.93 -19.27 3.14
N ILE A 182 -0.93 -18.00 2.76
CA ILE A 182 -1.92 -17.01 3.18
C ILE A 182 -2.92 -16.76 2.05
N THR A 183 -4.20 -16.83 2.39
CA THR A 183 -5.28 -16.51 1.46
C THR A 183 -5.42 -15.00 1.34
N TYR A 184 -5.46 -14.51 0.11
CA TYR A 184 -5.82 -13.10 -0.14
C TYR A 184 -7.32 -12.93 -0.05
N LYS A 185 -7.77 -12.05 0.81
CA LYS A 185 -9.16 -11.57 0.85
C LYS A 185 -9.20 -10.23 1.57
N ILE A 186 -9.90 -9.26 0.98
CA ILE A 186 -10.12 -7.97 1.62
C ILE A 186 -11.27 -8.14 2.62
N THR A 187 -10.98 -7.93 3.90
CA THR A 187 -11.95 -8.07 5.00
C THR A 187 -11.74 -6.97 6.02
N PRO A 188 -12.78 -6.56 6.77
CA PRO A 188 -12.64 -5.60 7.86
C PRO A 188 -11.92 -6.18 9.09
N ASP A 189 -11.73 -7.48 9.18
CA ASP A 189 -10.94 -8.11 10.25
C ASP A 189 -9.46 -7.78 10.09
N ILE A 190 -9.01 -6.83 10.90
CA ILE A 190 -7.64 -6.31 10.87
C ILE A 190 -6.68 -7.13 11.77
N TRP A 191 -7.21 -8.02 12.60
CA TRP A 191 -6.42 -8.77 13.59
C TRP A 191 -5.89 -10.10 13.05
N SER A 192 -6.66 -10.77 12.22
CA SER A 192 -6.25 -12.03 11.63
C SER A 192 -5.15 -11.84 10.59
N THR A 193 -4.19 -12.76 10.53
CA THR A 193 -3.14 -12.78 9.50
C THR A 193 -3.53 -13.62 8.29
N ASN A 194 -4.62 -14.40 8.39
CA ASN A 194 -5.16 -15.21 7.31
C ASN A 194 -6.69 -15.31 7.44
N PRO A 195 -7.47 -14.79 6.48
CA PRO A 195 -7.02 -14.14 5.24
C PRO A 195 -6.39 -12.76 5.48
N SER A 196 -5.62 -12.30 4.48
CA SER A 196 -4.99 -10.99 4.51
C SER A 196 -5.01 -10.32 3.13
N TYR A 197 -4.53 -9.08 3.06
CA TYR A 197 -4.36 -8.30 1.83
C TYR A 197 -3.17 -7.34 1.97
N CYS A 198 -2.78 -6.71 0.90
CA CYS A 198 -1.52 -5.99 0.74
C CYS A 198 -1.21 -4.97 1.85
N SER A 199 -2.09 -4.01 2.07
CA SER A 199 -1.92 -2.92 3.06
C SER A 199 -2.11 -3.39 4.50
N LYS A 200 -2.99 -4.38 4.75
CA LYS A 200 -3.14 -5.01 6.06
C LYS A 200 -1.84 -5.67 6.50
N LEU A 201 -1.18 -6.44 5.62
CA LEU A 201 0.12 -7.03 5.89
C LEU A 201 1.12 -5.97 6.36
N VAL A 202 1.21 -4.84 5.65
CA VAL A 202 2.17 -3.76 5.95
C VAL A 202 1.89 -3.15 7.33
N ILE A 203 0.65 -2.80 7.61
CA ILE A 203 0.29 -2.18 8.91
C ILE A 203 0.46 -3.17 10.05
N GLN A 204 0.06 -4.44 9.88
CA GLN A 204 0.29 -5.48 10.88
C GLN A 204 1.78 -5.70 11.16
N ALA A 205 2.63 -5.65 10.14
CA ALA A 205 4.07 -5.77 10.31
C ALA A 205 4.63 -4.70 11.25
N TYR A 206 4.20 -3.47 11.09
CA TYR A 206 4.62 -2.37 11.96
C TYR A 206 3.92 -2.36 13.33
N TYR A 207 2.71 -2.85 13.42
CA TYR A 207 1.99 -2.94 14.69
C TYR A 207 2.53 -4.06 15.59
N PHE A 208 2.55 -5.28 15.08
CA PHE A 208 2.97 -6.45 15.87
C PHE A 208 4.50 -6.62 15.93
N GLY A 209 5.20 -6.27 14.85
CA GLY A 209 6.65 -6.47 14.76
C GLY A 209 7.44 -5.55 15.67
N THR A 210 6.90 -4.38 16.03
CA THR A 210 7.62 -3.40 16.84
C THR A 210 7.37 -3.53 18.35
N GLY A 211 6.63 -4.55 18.76
CA GLY A 211 6.38 -4.86 20.18
C GLY A 211 5.60 -3.73 20.88
N ASN A 212 6.15 -3.24 21.99
CA ASN A 212 5.50 -2.20 22.80
C ASN A 212 5.65 -0.77 22.25
N LYS A 213 6.35 -0.59 21.14
CA LYS A 213 6.47 0.72 20.49
C LYS A 213 5.17 1.05 19.78
N LYS A 214 4.62 2.22 20.05
CA LYS A 214 3.43 2.72 19.34
C LYS A 214 3.88 3.36 18.00
N VAL A 215 4.31 2.52 17.05
CA VAL A 215 4.80 2.98 15.74
C VAL A 215 3.64 3.39 14.84
N VAL A 216 2.57 2.60 14.86
CA VAL A 216 1.33 2.90 14.15
C VAL A 216 0.19 3.04 15.17
N MET A 217 -0.89 3.71 14.74
CA MET A 217 -2.08 3.84 15.58
C MET A 217 -2.65 2.48 15.99
N ASP A 218 -3.43 2.47 17.07
CA ASP A 218 -4.06 1.25 17.53
C ASP A 218 -5.00 0.68 16.46
N LEU A 219 -4.86 -0.61 16.17
CA LEU A 219 -5.66 -1.29 15.15
C LEU A 219 -7.16 -1.22 15.46
N SER A 220 -7.56 -1.17 16.73
CA SER A 220 -8.96 -1.03 17.11
C SER A 220 -9.61 0.28 16.63
N LEU A 221 -8.80 1.29 16.37
CA LEU A 221 -9.26 2.59 15.84
C LEU A 221 -9.40 2.58 14.31
N ILE A 222 -8.85 1.56 13.65
CA ILE A 222 -8.97 1.36 12.22
C ILE A 222 -10.24 0.56 11.96
N GLY A 223 -11.38 1.20 12.01
CA GLY A 223 -12.69 0.54 11.92
C GLY A 223 -13.08 0.00 10.53
N ARG A 224 -12.15 -0.03 9.56
CA ARG A 224 -12.42 -0.37 8.16
C ARG A 224 -11.21 -1.07 7.51
N VAL A 225 -11.38 -1.39 6.22
CA VAL A 225 -10.27 -1.85 5.37
C VAL A 225 -9.17 -0.78 5.29
N ILE A 226 -7.91 -1.19 5.41
CA ILE A 226 -6.76 -0.31 5.23
C ILE A 226 -6.53 -0.13 3.73
N VAL A 227 -6.51 1.12 3.28
CA VAL A 227 -6.23 1.47 1.89
C VAL A 227 -4.75 1.80 1.71
N PRO A 228 -4.08 1.33 0.65
CA PRO A 228 -2.65 1.60 0.44
C PRO A 228 -2.27 3.08 0.48
N THR A 229 -3.09 3.95 -0.13
CA THR A 229 -2.87 5.41 -0.13
C THR A 229 -2.84 6.04 1.26
N THR A 230 -3.56 5.46 2.23
CA THR A 230 -3.67 6.01 3.59
C THR A 230 -2.61 5.49 4.55
N ILE A 231 -1.75 4.53 4.13
CA ILE A 231 -0.71 3.95 5.00
C ILE A 231 0.12 5.01 5.75
N PRO A 232 0.60 6.10 5.12
CA PRO A 232 1.39 7.09 5.84
C PRO A 232 0.66 7.74 7.02
N ASN A 233 -0.66 7.87 6.98
CA ASN A 233 -1.48 8.49 8.03
C ASN A 233 -1.57 7.65 9.31
N TYR A 234 -1.25 6.36 9.24
CA TYR A 234 -1.31 5.48 10.41
C TYR A 234 -0.05 5.56 11.28
N PHE A 235 1.06 6.12 10.77
CA PHE A 235 2.32 6.21 11.52
C PHE A 235 2.32 7.39 12.49
N LEU A 236 2.68 7.11 13.73
CA LEU A 236 2.69 8.08 14.81
C LEU A 236 4.09 8.70 14.98
N SER A 237 4.14 9.97 15.44
CA SER A 237 5.41 10.57 15.82
C SER A 237 6.03 9.81 17.03
N PRO A 238 7.36 9.58 17.05
CA PRO A 238 8.39 10.04 16.11
C PRO A 238 8.65 9.10 14.92
N TYR A 239 7.81 8.11 14.69
CA TYR A 239 8.00 7.03 13.69
C TYR A 239 7.46 7.38 12.30
N ALA A 240 7.09 8.63 12.06
CA ALA A 240 6.52 9.07 10.79
C ALA A 240 7.31 8.55 9.58
N LEU A 241 6.59 8.24 8.51
CA LEU A 241 7.21 7.80 7.26
C LEU A 241 7.86 8.96 6.52
N VAL A 242 9.03 8.70 5.96
CA VAL A 242 9.75 9.62 5.08
C VAL A 242 9.68 9.11 3.65
N ASN A 243 9.17 9.93 2.75
CA ASN A 243 9.15 9.64 1.32
C ASN A 243 10.58 9.63 0.75
N LYS A 244 10.98 8.53 0.14
CA LYS A 244 12.31 8.33 -0.47
C LYS A 244 12.31 8.49 -1.98
N GLY A 245 11.18 8.84 -2.54
CA GLY A 245 11.01 9.15 -3.95
C GLY A 245 10.01 8.24 -4.65
N LYS A 246 9.71 8.66 -5.88
CA LYS A 246 8.79 8.02 -6.80
C LYS A 246 9.60 7.54 -8.01
N TYR A 247 9.37 6.31 -8.43
CA TYR A 247 10.19 5.58 -9.42
C TYR A 247 9.32 4.98 -10.51
#